data_8269174103a9795821d272be05838271
#
_entry.id   8269174103a9795821d272be05838271
#
_cell.length_a   1.000
_cell.length_b   1.000
_cell.length_c   1.000
_cell.angle_alpha   90.00
_cell.angle_beta   90.00
_cell.angle_gamma   90.00
#
_symmetry.space_group_name_H-M   'P 1'
#
loop_
_entity.id
_entity.type
_entity.pdbx_description
1 polymer ?
#
loop_
_entity_poly.entity_id
_entity_poly.type
_entity_poly.pdbx_seq_one_letter_code
_entity_poly.pdbx_strand_id
1 'polypeptide(L)'
;MKAALYVRVSTQDQTVENQILRLTEFASSKGWEFELFSEVMSTRKTRPVKQALLAKLRQKQFDAVVVFKLDRWARSSTELILDTKELIDKGVGFISVSDNLDFNTAAGKLHFQILSAFAEFERSLISERTKEGIYRARNSGKILGRPMGAKDKARRRRSGYLLRMAGERQKVDQANGQHKSIDEYLR
;
A
#
# COMPACT_ATOMS: atom_id res chain seq x y z
N MET A 1 -15.73 -15.14 -15.73
CA MET A 1 -14.94 -14.18 -14.94
C MET A 1 -13.50 -14.69 -14.89
N LYS A 2 -12.54 -13.77 -14.96
CA LYS A 2 -11.12 -14.09 -14.82
C LYS A 2 -10.61 -13.59 -13.46
N ALA A 3 -10.14 -14.49 -12.60
CA ALA A 3 -9.71 -14.18 -11.25
C ALA A 3 -8.18 -14.23 -11.09
N ALA A 4 -7.62 -13.33 -10.30
CA ALA A 4 -6.25 -13.40 -9.86
C ALA A 4 -6.20 -14.02 -8.46
N LEU A 5 -5.58 -15.18 -8.31
CA LEU A 5 -5.40 -15.84 -7.01
C LEU A 5 -4.06 -15.38 -6.42
N TYR A 6 -4.11 -14.62 -5.32
CA TYR A 6 -2.89 -14.13 -4.69
C TYR A 6 -2.57 -14.90 -3.43
N VAL A 7 -1.37 -15.46 -3.37
CA VAL A 7 -0.84 -16.23 -2.24
C VAL A 7 0.45 -15.61 -1.75
N ARG A 8 0.57 -15.43 -0.45
CA ARG A 8 1.81 -14.99 0.19
C ARG A 8 2.37 -16.12 1.04
N VAL A 9 3.56 -16.59 0.67
CA VAL A 9 4.23 -17.73 1.26
C VAL A 9 5.40 -17.31 2.14
N SER A 10 5.58 -17.95 3.29
CA SER A 10 6.84 -17.93 4.03
C SER A 10 7.73 -19.07 3.57
N THR A 11 9.05 -18.94 3.69
CA THR A 11 10.02 -19.96 3.26
C THR A 11 9.93 -21.30 4.03
N GLN A 12 9.04 -21.42 5.02
CA GLN A 12 8.93 -22.60 5.90
C GLN A 12 7.52 -23.23 5.96
N ASP A 13 6.56 -22.85 5.10
CA ASP A 13 5.17 -23.27 5.30
C ASP A 13 4.72 -24.41 4.39
N GLN A 14 4.48 -25.58 4.98
CA GLN A 14 3.58 -26.64 4.42
C GLN A 14 2.13 -26.14 4.22
N THR A 15 1.75 -24.99 4.83
CA THR A 15 0.42 -24.37 4.71
C THR A 15 0.15 -23.69 3.37
N VAL A 16 1.17 -23.53 2.54
CA VAL A 16 1.05 -22.87 1.23
C VAL A 16 0.24 -23.69 0.25
N GLU A 17 0.52 -24.97 0.17
CA GLU A 17 -0.18 -25.90 -0.73
C GLU A 17 -1.68 -25.95 -0.41
N ASN A 18 -2.03 -25.96 0.89
CA ASN A 18 -3.41 -25.90 1.34
C ASN A 18 -4.10 -24.57 0.97
N GLN A 19 -3.40 -23.46 1.03
CA GLN A 19 -3.97 -22.17 0.62
C GLN A 19 -4.21 -22.14 -0.89
N ILE A 20 -3.25 -22.60 -1.70
CA ILE A 20 -3.39 -22.70 -3.16
C ILE A 20 -4.56 -23.61 -3.49
N LEU A 21 -4.61 -24.80 -2.88
CA LEU A 21 -5.71 -25.75 -3.09
C LEU A 21 -7.08 -25.12 -2.81
N ARG A 22 -7.25 -24.47 -1.65
CA ARG A 22 -8.51 -23.81 -1.29
C ARG A 22 -8.90 -22.70 -2.25
N LEU A 23 -7.93 -21.89 -2.72
CA LEU A 23 -8.21 -20.83 -3.68
C LEU A 23 -8.58 -21.38 -5.06
N THR A 24 -7.90 -22.43 -5.52
CA THR A 24 -8.20 -23.08 -6.80
C THR A 24 -9.54 -23.80 -6.76
N GLU A 25 -9.86 -24.51 -5.67
CA GLU A 25 -11.18 -25.11 -5.45
C GLU A 25 -12.29 -24.06 -5.50
N PHE A 26 -12.09 -22.91 -4.81
CA PHE A 26 -13.04 -21.82 -4.81
C PHE A 26 -13.28 -21.26 -6.22
N ALA A 27 -12.21 -20.93 -6.96
CA ALA A 27 -12.35 -20.41 -8.32
C ALA A 27 -12.99 -21.44 -9.27
N SER A 28 -12.60 -22.71 -9.18
CA SER A 28 -13.16 -23.80 -9.99
C SER A 28 -14.62 -24.04 -9.69
N SER A 29 -15.05 -24.02 -8.41
CA SER A 29 -16.45 -24.15 -8.02
C SER A 29 -17.36 -23.05 -8.58
N LYS A 30 -16.78 -21.87 -8.87
CA LYS A 30 -17.45 -20.74 -9.50
C LYS A 30 -17.38 -20.78 -11.05
N GLY A 31 -16.66 -21.73 -11.62
CA GLY A 31 -16.41 -21.80 -13.06
C GLY A 31 -15.56 -20.62 -13.60
N TRP A 32 -14.66 -20.08 -12.77
CA TRP A 32 -13.83 -18.95 -13.16
C TRP A 32 -12.51 -19.41 -13.76
N GLU A 33 -12.05 -18.69 -14.78
CA GLU A 33 -10.64 -18.75 -15.20
C GLU A 33 -9.79 -18.06 -14.15
N PHE A 34 -8.61 -18.59 -13.88
CA PHE A 34 -7.73 -17.99 -12.87
C PHE A 34 -6.24 -18.05 -13.23
N GLU A 35 -5.50 -17.08 -12.70
CA GLU A 35 -4.03 -17.02 -12.74
C GLU A 35 -3.50 -16.92 -11.31
N LEU A 36 -2.49 -17.72 -10.97
CA LEU A 36 -1.90 -17.77 -9.63
C LEU A 36 -0.72 -16.78 -9.52
N PHE A 37 -0.73 -15.94 -8.50
CA PHE A 37 0.32 -15.00 -8.13
C PHE A 37 0.88 -15.37 -6.77
N SER A 38 2.10 -15.90 -6.75
CA SER A 38 2.75 -16.33 -5.51
C SER A 38 3.86 -15.35 -5.13
N GLU A 39 3.76 -14.77 -3.93
CA GLU A 39 4.74 -13.86 -3.34
C GLU A 39 5.51 -14.57 -2.22
N VAL A 40 6.82 -14.72 -2.37
CA VAL A 40 7.65 -15.26 -1.30
C VAL A 40 7.93 -14.16 -0.27
N MET A 41 7.62 -14.42 1.01
CA MET A 41 7.94 -13.50 2.11
C MET A 41 9.46 -13.30 2.18
N SER A 42 9.92 -12.14 1.75
CA SER A 42 11.27 -11.69 2.01
C SER A 42 11.29 -10.74 3.21
N THR A 43 12.41 -10.68 3.93
CA THR A 43 12.68 -9.66 4.94
C THR A 43 12.66 -8.23 4.36
N ARG A 44 12.71 -8.11 3.02
CA ARG A 44 12.60 -6.85 2.31
C ARG A 44 11.16 -6.31 2.36
N LYS A 45 11.04 -5.00 2.49
CA LYS A 45 9.74 -4.29 2.56
C LYS A 45 8.97 -4.31 1.22
N THR A 46 9.60 -4.67 0.12
CA THR A 46 9.01 -4.64 -1.23
C THR A 46 8.27 -5.94 -1.55
N ARG A 47 7.12 -5.82 -2.22
CA ARG A 47 6.28 -6.92 -2.72
C ARG A 47 6.12 -6.78 -4.23
N PRO A 48 7.12 -7.24 -5.02
CA PRO A 48 7.12 -7.02 -6.46
C PRO A 48 5.96 -7.73 -7.17
N VAL A 49 5.58 -8.95 -6.72
CA VAL A 49 4.47 -9.68 -7.32
C VAL A 49 3.14 -8.98 -7.06
N LYS A 50 2.88 -8.53 -5.82
CA LYS A 50 1.69 -7.74 -5.49
C LYS A 50 1.62 -6.45 -6.29
N GLN A 51 2.74 -5.73 -6.44
CA GLN A 51 2.78 -4.49 -7.22
C GLN A 51 2.48 -4.72 -8.71
N ALA A 52 3.06 -5.77 -9.29
CA ALA A 52 2.77 -6.17 -10.67
C ALA A 52 1.30 -6.58 -10.83
N LEU A 53 0.76 -7.33 -9.86
CA LEU A 53 -0.64 -7.72 -9.85
C LEU A 53 -1.56 -6.49 -9.76
N LEU A 54 -1.29 -5.54 -8.85
CA LEU A 54 -2.07 -4.30 -8.75
C LEU A 54 -2.08 -3.52 -10.07
N ALA A 55 -0.94 -3.47 -10.78
CA ALA A 55 -0.90 -2.83 -12.09
C ALA A 55 -1.82 -3.53 -13.11
N LYS A 56 -1.83 -4.86 -13.16
CA LYS A 56 -2.74 -5.66 -14.01
C LYS A 56 -4.22 -5.46 -13.62
N LEU A 57 -4.54 -5.43 -12.31
CA LEU A 57 -5.90 -5.18 -11.80
C LEU A 57 -6.38 -3.76 -12.18
N ARG A 58 -5.50 -2.76 -12.10
CA ARG A 58 -5.78 -1.39 -12.55
C ARG A 58 -6.13 -1.32 -14.04
N GLN A 59 -5.54 -2.18 -14.84
CA GLN A 59 -5.81 -2.31 -16.28
C GLN A 59 -7.01 -3.20 -16.60
N LYS A 60 -7.74 -3.68 -15.59
CA LYS A 60 -8.89 -4.59 -15.73
C LYS A 60 -8.57 -5.90 -16.47
N GLN A 61 -7.33 -6.40 -16.34
CA GLN A 61 -6.97 -7.71 -16.91
C GLN A 61 -7.59 -8.87 -16.14
N PHE A 62 -8.14 -8.60 -14.94
CA PHE A 62 -8.87 -9.53 -14.08
C PHE A 62 -10.14 -8.87 -13.56
N ASP A 63 -11.20 -9.66 -13.42
CA ASP A 63 -12.47 -9.22 -12.86
C ASP A 63 -12.46 -9.20 -11.33
N ALA A 64 -11.64 -10.05 -10.71
CA ALA A 64 -11.53 -10.14 -9.26
C ALA A 64 -10.13 -10.58 -8.82
N VAL A 65 -9.75 -10.18 -7.62
CA VAL A 65 -8.63 -10.78 -6.87
C VAL A 65 -9.20 -11.60 -5.72
N VAL A 66 -8.65 -12.81 -5.54
CA VAL A 66 -9.05 -13.75 -4.50
C VAL A 66 -7.85 -14.04 -3.63
N VAL A 67 -8.02 -13.89 -2.32
CA VAL A 67 -7.00 -14.16 -1.30
C VAL A 67 -7.51 -15.16 -0.28
N PHE A 68 -6.62 -15.89 0.37
CA PHE A 68 -7.03 -16.83 1.40
C PHE A 68 -7.53 -16.10 2.66
N LYS A 69 -6.78 -15.09 3.15
CA LYS A 69 -7.12 -14.21 4.27
C LYS A 69 -6.68 -12.78 3.98
N LEU A 70 -7.34 -11.80 4.60
CA LEU A 70 -7.01 -10.38 4.46
C LEU A 70 -5.58 -10.05 4.88
N ASP A 71 -5.05 -10.72 5.92
CA ASP A 71 -3.67 -10.55 6.40
C ASP A 71 -2.61 -11.03 5.39
N ARG A 72 -2.98 -11.89 4.43
CA ARG A 72 -2.10 -12.30 3.34
C ARG A 72 -1.96 -11.19 2.29
N TRP A 73 -2.99 -10.38 2.10
CA TRP A 73 -2.97 -9.27 1.17
C TRP A 73 -2.24 -8.04 1.73
N ALA A 74 -2.59 -7.59 2.93
CA ALA A 74 -2.08 -6.36 3.51
C ALA A 74 -1.30 -6.61 4.81
N ARG A 75 -0.38 -5.68 5.13
CA ARG A 75 0.38 -5.67 6.40
C ARG A 75 -0.24 -4.72 7.43
N SER A 76 -1.14 -3.87 7.01
CA SER A 76 -1.85 -2.93 7.87
C SER A 76 -3.28 -2.74 7.38
N SER A 77 -4.17 -2.37 8.29
CA SER A 77 -5.54 -1.98 7.98
C SER A 77 -5.59 -0.84 6.95
N THR A 78 -4.70 0.12 7.06
CA THR A 78 -4.61 1.24 6.10
C THR A 78 -4.26 0.76 4.67
N GLU A 79 -3.28 -0.13 4.52
CA GLU A 79 -2.91 -0.70 3.20
C GLU A 79 -4.10 -1.48 2.61
N LEU A 80 -4.76 -2.31 3.44
CA LEU A 80 -5.93 -3.07 3.02
C LEU A 80 -7.03 -2.17 2.47
N ILE A 81 -7.37 -1.12 3.23
CA ILE A 81 -8.46 -0.21 2.87
C ILE A 81 -8.14 0.56 1.58
N LEU A 82 -6.92 1.08 1.45
CA LEU A 82 -6.52 1.82 0.25
C LEU A 82 -6.55 0.95 -1.00
N ASP A 83 -5.95 -0.24 -0.94
CA ASP A 83 -5.94 -1.16 -2.07
C ASP A 83 -7.35 -1.63 -2.43
N THR A 84 -8.14 -2.04 -1.43
CA THR A 84 -9.50 -2.56 -1.65
C THR A 84 -10.41 -1.46 -2.19
N LYS A 85 -10.33 -0.23 -1.66
CA LYS A 85 -11.10 0.91 -2.17
C LYS A 85 -10.77 1.18 -3.64
N GLU A 86 -9.48 1.24 -3.96
CA GLU A 86 -9.05 1.44 -5.35
C GLU A 86 -9.59 0.36 -6.30
N LEU A 87 -9.59 -0.90 -5.87
CA LEU A 87 -10.11 -2.00 -6.67
C LEU A 87 -11.63 -1.93 -6.85
N ILE A 88 -12.37 -1.65 -5.78
CA ILE A 88 -13.84 -1.47 -5.83
C ILE A 88 -14.21 -0.30 -6.75
N ASP A 89 -13.53 0.86 -6.63
CA ASP A 89 -13.77 2.04 -7.46
C ASP A 89 -13.50 1.76 -8.94
N LYS A 90 -12.62 0.82 -9.25
CA LYS A 90 -12.35 0.33 -10.61
C LYS A 90 -13.29 -0.79 -11.07
N GLY A 91 -14.19 -1.25 -10.22
CA GLY A 91 -15.09 -2.36 -10.51
C GLY A 91 -14.40 -3.73 -10.53
N VAL A 92 -13.26 -3.85 -9.85
CA VAL A 92 -12.55 -5.12 -9.64
C VAL A 92 -12.96 -5.71 -8.31
N GLY A 93 -13.40 -6.97 -8.30
CA GLY A 93 -13.81 -7.67 -7.09
C GLY A 93 -12.66 -7.97 -6.15
N PHE A 94 -12.92 -7.92 -4.84
CA PHE A 94 -11.98 -8.37 -3.83
C PHE A 94 -12.66 -9.39 -2.90
N ILE A 95 -12.08 -10.60 -2.83
CA ILE A 95 -12.67 -11.74 -2.11
C ILE A 95 -11.63 -12.35 -1.18
N SER A 96 -12.02 -12.55 0.08
CA SER A 96 -11.25 -13.32 1.07
C SER A 96 -12.01 -14.62 1.41
N VAL A 97 -11.42 -15.76 1.06
CA VAL A 97 -12.10 -17.06 1.15
C VAL A 97 -12.28 -17.51 2.60
N SER A 98 -11.21 -17.48 3.39
CA SER A 98 -11.26 -17.93 4.79
C SER A 98 -12.02 -16.98 5.71
N ASP A 99 -12.03 -15.69 5.40
CA ASP A 99 -12.76 -14.68 6.16
C ASP A 99 -14.24 -14.60 5.71
N ASN A 100 -14.61 -15.35 4.66
CA ASN A 100 -15.93 -15.38 4.06
C ASN A 100 -16.43 -13.97 3.66
N LEU A 101 -15.54 -13.15 3.13
CA LEU A 101 -15.81 -11.77 2.73
C LEU A 101 -15.71 -11.61 1.22
N ASP A 102 -16.80 -11.11 0.63
CA ASP A 102 -16.86 -10.68 -0.77
C ASP A 102 -17.30 -9.23 -0.81
N PHE A 103 -16.36 -8.32 -1.05
CA PHE A 103 -16.63 -6.88 -1.06
C PHE A 103 -17.47 -6.39 -2.25
N ASN A 104 -17.84 -7.28 -3.19
CA ASN A 104 -18.79 -6.94 -4.26
C ASN A 104 -20.23 -6.98 -3.78
N THR A 105 -20.52 -7.77 -2.75
CA THR A 105 -21.88 -7.91 -2.19
C THR A 105 -22.26 -6.70 -1.34
N ALA A 106 -23.56 -6.48 -1.13
CA ALA A 106 -24.05 -5.43 -0.23
C ALA A 106 -23.52 -5.61 1.20
N ALA A 107 -23.51 -6.84 1.71
CA ALA A 107 -22.95 -7.18 3.01
C ALA A 107 -21.44 -6.91 3.07
N GLY A 108 -20.69 -7.29 2.03
CA GLY A 108 -19.26 -7.02 1.96
C GLY A 108 -18.94 -5.53 1.88
N LYS A 109 -19.73 -4.74 1.15
CA LYS A 109 -19.59 -3.28 1.12
C LYS A 109 -19.81 -2.66 2.49
N LEU A 110 -20.79 -3.13 3.24
CA LEU A 110 -21.02 -2.70 4.62
C LEU A 110 -19.82 -3.06 5.51
N HIS A 111 -19.31 -4.28 5.42
CA HIS A 111 -18.10 -4.68 6.14
C HIS A 111 -16.90 -3.79 5.82
N PHE A 112 -16.72 -3.46 4.54
CA PHE A 112 -15.64 -2.56 4.11
C PHE A 112 -15.80 -1.17 4.71
N GLN A 113 -17.01 -0.62 4.78
CA GLN A 113 -17.28 0.68 5.41
C GLN A 113 -16.96 0.65 6.91
N ILE A 114 -17.35 -0.41 7.61
CA ILE A 114 -17.04 -0.61 9.04
C ILE A 114 -15.52 -0.69 9.25
N LEU A 115 -14.79 -1.48 8.46
CA LEU A 115 -13.34 -1.57 8.53
C LEU A 115 -12.66 -0.22 8.26
N SER A 116 -13.16 0.54 7.30
CA SER A 116 -12.65 1.87 6.96
C SER A 116 -12.83 2.86 8.12
N ALA A 117 -14.01 2.90 8.71
CA ALA A 117 -14.30 3.74 9.89
C ALA A 117 -13.42 3.35 11.09
N PHE A 118 -13.19 2.06 11.30
CA PHE A 118 -12.34 1.55 12.37
C PHE A 118 -10.87 1.99 12.18
N ALA A 119 -10.35 1.92 10.96
CA ALA A 119 -8.98 2.37 10.67
C ALA A 119 -8.81 3.89 10.79
N GLU A 120 -9.81 4.68 10.46
CA GLU A 120 -9.81 6.13 10.70
C GLU A 120 -9.81 6.45 12.20
N PHE A 121 -10.63 5.74 12.96
CA PHE A 121 -10.67 5.85 14.42
C PHE A 121 -9.32 5.48 15.05
N GLU A 122 -8.72 4.35 14.66
CA GLU A 122 -7.40 3.91 15.14
C GLU A 122 -6.32 4.95 14.84
N ARG A 123 -6.34 5.54 13.62
CA ARG A 123 -5.41 6.62 13.23
C ARG A 123 -5.60 7.87 14.09
N SER A 124 -6.85 8.24 14.38
CA SER A 124 -7.19 9.37 15.24
C SER A 124 -6.66 9.18 16.65
N LEU A 125 -6.88 8.00 17.24
CA LEU A 125 -6.35 7.64 18.56
C LEU A 125 -4.81 7.70 18.62
N ILE A 126 -4.13 7.19 17.58
CA ILE A 126 -2.65 7.27 17.50
C ILE A 126 -2.20 8.73 17.44
N SER A 127 -2.89 9.56 16.65
CA SER A 127 -2.61 10.99 16.54
C SER A 127 -2.78 11.71 17.89
N GLU A 128 -3.86 11.44 18.61
CA GLU A 128 -4.12 12.02 19.93
C GLU A 128 -3.04 11.61 20.93
N ARG A 129 -2.74 10.33 21.05
CA ARG A 129 -1.67 9.82 21.93
C ARG A 129 -0.31 10.44 21.60
N THR A 130 -0.03 10.64 20.31
CA THR A 130 1.21 11.28 19.86
C THR A 130 1.26 12.75 20.28
N LYS A 131 0.15 13.50 20.09
CA LYS A 131 0.04 14.90 20.52
C LYS A 131 0.22 15.04 22.04
N GLU A 132 -0.43 14.19 22.81
CA GLU A 132 -0.28 14.15 24.28
C GLU A 132 1.16 13.83 24.71
N GLY A 133 1.79 12.87 24.03
CA GLY A 133 3.19 12.52 24.26
C GLY A 133 4.15 13.68 23.98
N ILE A 134 3.92 14.40 22.88
CA ILE A 134 4.66 15.62 22.52
C ILE A 134 4.43 16.72 23.58
N TYR A 135 3.19 16.93 23.99
CA TYR A 135 2.84 17.94 25.02
C TYR A 135 3.55 17.63 26.35
N ARG A 136 3.47 16.37 26.83
CA ARG A 136 4.18 15.94 28.04
C ARG A 136 5.69 16.13 27.95
N ALA A 137 6.28 15.78 26.79
CA ALA A 137 7.72 15.95 26.58
C ALA A 137 8.14 17.43 26.58
N ARG A 138 7.34 18.33 26.02
CA ARG A 138 7.58 19.79 26.07
C ARG A 138 7.51 20.31 27.51
N ASN A 139 6.50 19.92 28.24
CA ASN A 139 6.32 20.37 29.65
C ASN A 139 7.43 19.83 30.57
N SER A 140 8.04 18.69 30.23
CA SER A 140 9.21 18.15 30.96
C SER A 140 10.54 18.75 30.50
N GLY A 141 10.55 19.82 29.69
CA GLY A 141 11.76 20.50 29.23
C GLY A 141 12.55 19.75 28.16
N LYS A 142 12.01 18.67 27.58
CA LYS A 142 12.69 17.93 26.52
C LYS A 142 12.66 18.71 25.21
N ILE A 143 13.81 18.89 24.59
CA ILE A 143 13.92 19.46 23.24
C ILE A 143 13.45 18.41 22.25
N LEU A 144 12.36 18.72 21.53
CA LEU A 144 11.78 17.85 20.51
C LEU A 144 12.41 18.16 19.15
N GLY A 145 12.62 17.10 18.37
CA GLY A 145 13.19 17.20 17.04
C GLY A 145 14.66 16.81 16.99
N ARG A 146 15.30 17.18 15.89
CA ARG A 146 16.70 16.85 15.69
C ARG A 146 17.58 17.73 16.57
N PRO A 147 18.57 17.15 17.30
CA PRO A 147 19.51 17.93 18.09
C PRO A 147 20.21 19.02 17.25
N MET A 148 20.38 20.19 17.83
CA MET A 148 21.06 21.30 17.18
C MET A 148 22.50 20.89 16.82
N GLY A 149 22.95 21.14 15.57
CA GLY A 149 24.27 20.73 15.11
C GLY A 149 24.42 19.28 14.66
N ALA A 150 23.39 18.44 14.76
CA ALA A 150 23.45 17.06 14.27
C ALA A 150 23.63 17.02 12.74
N LYS A 151 24.73 16.41 12.27
CA LYS A 151 25.02 16.24 10.83
C LYS A 151 24.32 14.98 10.29
N ASP A 152 23.94 15.00 9.01
CA ASP A 152 23.40 13.81 8.34
C ASP A 152 24.52 12.78 8.16
N LYS A 153 24.27 11.53 8.55
CA LYS A 153 25.24 10.42 8.37
C LYS A 153 25.43 10.05 6.89
N ALA A 154 24.48 10.39 6.04
CA ALA A 154 24.55 10.16 4.60
C ALA A 154 23.98 11.37 3.85
N ARG A 155 24.49 11.61 2.64
CA ARG A 155 23.96 12.65 1.75
C ARG A 155 22.49 12.35 1.45
N ARG A 156 21.60 13.29 1.75
CA ARG A 156 20.16 13.13 1.46
C ARG A 156 19.96 12.93 -0.05
N ARG A 157 19.16 11.94 -0.43
CA ARG A 157 18.68 11.85 -1.81
C ARG A 157 17.85 13.09 -2.11
N ARG A 158 18.13 13.75 -3.24
CA ARG A 158 17.34 14.88 -3.71
C ARG A 158 15.88 14.42 -3.85
N SER A 159 14.94 15.08 -3.18
CA SER A 159 13.52 14.70 -3.25
C SER A 159 12.96 15.05 -4.63
N GLY A 160 11.98 14.27 -5.12
CA GLY A 160 11.28 14.58 -6.37
C GLY A 160 10.62 15.96 -6.38
N TYR A 161 10.29 16.51 -5.19
CA TYR A 161 9.79 17.87 -5.02
C TYR A 161 10.86 18.90 -5.38
N LEU A 162 12.09 18.78 -4.82
CA LEU A 162 13.20 19.69 -5.12
C LEU A 162 13.59 19.65 -6.60
N LEU A 163 13.62 18.46 -7.20
CA LEU A 163 13.89 18.32 -8.63
C LEU A 163 12.81 18.98 -9.49
N ARG A 164 11.55 18.90 -9.10
CA ARG A 164 10.42 19.54 -9.79
C ARG A 164 10.50 21.05 -9.71
N MET A 165 10.73 21.60 -8.50
CA MET A 165 10.91 23.04 -8.29
C MET A 165 12.12 23.60 -9.03
N ALA A 166 13.24 22.87 -9.07
CA ALA A 166 14.42 23.25 -9.86
C ALA A 166 14.11 23.27 -11.36
N GLY A 167 13.37 22.26 -11.86
CA GLY A 167 12.94 22.22 -13.25
C GLY A 167 11.97 23.35 -13.64
N GLU A 168 11.07 23.73 -12.74
CA GLU A 168 10.16 24.87 -12.96
C GLU A 168 10.94 26.20 -13.02
N ARG A 169 11.88 26.42 -12.09
CA ARG A 169 12.76 27.60 -12.11
C ARG A 169 13.60 27.63 -13.38
N GLN A 170 14.17 26.51 -13.78
CA GLN A 170 14.95 26.41 -15.02
C GLN A 170 14.14 26.85 -16.25
N LYS A 171 12.87 26.44 -16.36
CA LYS A 171 11.98 26.83 -17.46
C LYS A 171 11.74 28.35 -17.48
N VAL A 172 11.52 28.95 -16.31
CA VAL A 172 11.32 30.40 -16.18
C VAL A 172 12.59 31.16 -16.57
N ASP A 173 13.76 30.72 -16.10
CA ASP A 173 15.02 31.37 -16.41
C ASP A 173 15.42 31.21 -17.90
N GLN A 174 15.13 30.05 -18.51
CA GLN A 174 15.28 29.84 -19.96
C GLN A 174 14.40 30.79 -20.77
N ALA A 175 13.14 31.01 -20.32
CA ALA A 175 12.26 31.99 -20.96
C ALA A 175 12.79 33.42 -20.84
N ASN A 176 13.58 33.72 -19.82
CA ASN A 176 14.26 35.00 -19.57
C ASN A 176 15.69 35.09 -20.17
N GLY A 177 16.08 34.10 -20.99
CA GLY A 177 17.39 34.05 -21.65
C GLY A 177 18.56 33.59 -20.77
N GLN A 178 18.29 33.02 -19.58
CA GLN A 178 19.32 32.48 -18.70
C GLN A 178 19.39 30.95 -18.83
N HIS A 179 20.56 30.42 -19.11
CA HIS A 179 20.79 28.98 -19.25
C HIS A 179 21.62 28.45 -18.07
N LYS A 180 20.94 28.05 -16.99
CA LYS A 180 21.52 27.36 -15.85
C LYS A 180 21.17 25.88 -15.85
N SER A 181 22.09 25.03 -15.38
CA SER A 181 21.82 23.60 -15.23
C SER A 181 20.92 23.33 -14.02
N ILE A 182 20.17 22.21 -14.03
CA ILE A 182 19.34 21.82 -12.87
C ILE A 182 20.18 21.71 -11.59
N ASP A 183 21.44 21.30 -11.71
CA ASP A 183 22.34 21.15 -10.57
C ASP A 183 22.71 22.49 -9.89
N GLU A 184 22.65 23.59 -10.60
CA GLU A 184 22.90 24.94 -10.03
C GLU A 184 21.72 25.42 -9.18
N TYR A 185 20.48 25.00 -9.50
CA TYR A 185 19.30 25.32 -8.69
C TYR A 185 19.13 24.41 -7.44
N LEU A 186 19.93 23.36 -7.36
CA LEU A 186 19.89 22.39 -6.27
C LEU A 186 21.03 22.55 -5.26
N ARG A 187 21.90 23.55 -5.45
CA ARG A 187 22.92 23.97 -4.50
C ARG A 187 22.34 24.94 -3.48
#